data_4fe17bed100311bd28101de44fbabaf0
#
_entry.id   4fe17bed100311bd28101de44fbabaf0
#
_cell.length_a   1.000
_cell.length_b   1.000
_cell.length_c   1.000
_cell.angle_alpha   90.00
_cell.angle_beta   90.00
_cell.angle_gamma   90.00
#
_symmetry.space_group_name_H-M   'P 1'
#
loop_
_entity.id
_entity.type
_entity.pdbx_description
1 polymer ?
#
loop_
_entity_poly.entity_id
_entity_poly.type
_entity_poly.pdbx_seq_one_letter_code
_entity_poly.pdbx_strand_id
1 'polypeptide(L)'
;MERRTFTKLAGLSAVAISTTGFIKFNGESYIGDCETTTDILGPFYRPDSPMRNNLVVKGIPGKLVQLSGIVRHKDCTTPYKNAKIELWHCSADEVYDNDTDEYRYRGTTLCDENGKYNFQTQMPVPYDAGGGFIRPAHFHMMVSAPGYQSLVTQIYFTGDPYLKKDASSASAEAKNRILEVYKEDGMLKVSFDCNMNERLKVSYGSLSQITGKYKNDETGKIRELFEKDGLLWLQNEVFGESFDYVGENRFEYPGMTEGTYVTLQFDIKQNDAAKCIITTAWEVGKETVESFTKV
;
A
#
# COMPACT_ATOMS: atom_id res chain seq x y z
N MET A 1 -28.27 -6.69 47.61
CA MET A 1 -27.48 -6.72 46.36
C MET A 1 -27.43 -8.16 45.86
N GLU A 2 -28.19 -8.46 44.86
CA GLU A 2 -28.38 -9.84 44.42
C GLU A 2 -27.17 -10.36 43.61
N ARG A 3 -26.65 -11.51 44.02
CA ARG A 3 -25.54 -12.24 43.39
C ARG A 3 -25.76 -12.58 41.87
N ARG A 4 -26.98 -12.40 41.39
CA ARG A 4 -27.35 -12.70 40.00
C ARG A 4 -26.97 -11.62 38.97
N THR A 5 -26.71 -10.40 39.40
CA THR A 5 -26.37 -9.28 38.49
C THR A 5 -24.88 -9.24 38.15
N PHE A 6 -24.04 -9.74 39.06
CA PHE A 6 -22.58 -9.77 38.85
C PHE A 6 -22.15 -10.82 37.83
N THR A 7 -22.84 -11.95 37.72
CA THR A 7 -22.53 -13.05 36.79
C THR A 7 -22.94 -12.74 35.34
N LYS A 8 -23.86 -11.78 35.13
CA LYS A 8 -24.25 -11.39 33.76
C LYS A 8 -23.28 -10.37 33.11
N LEU A 9 -22.56 -9.63 33.92
CA LEU A 9 -21.55 -8.67 33.42
C LEU A 9 -20.15 -9.29 33.23
N ALA A 10 -19.87 -10.38 33.94
CA ALA A 10 -18.58 -11.08 33.81
C ALA A 10 -18.49 -12.05 32.60
N GLY A 11 -19.61 -12.29 31.92
CA GLY A 11 -19.69 -13.23 30.79
C GLY A 11 -19.40 -12.61 29.40
N LEU A 12 -19.18 -11.29 29.31
CA LEU A 12 -19.00 -10.59 28.03
C LEU A 12 -17.57 -10.16 27.75
N SER A 13 -16.61 -10.57 28.56
CA SER A 13 -15.18 -10.28 28.35
C SER A 13 -14.41 -11.47 27.81
N ALA A 14 -15.03 -12.32 26.99
CA ALA A 14 -14.27 -13.22 26.14
C ALA A 14 -13.68 -12.40 24.99
N VAL A 15 -12.51 -11.82 25.21
CA VAL A 15 -11.66 -11.29 24.12
C VAL A 15 -11.27 -12.50 23.28
N ALA A 16 -11.92 -12.69 22.14
CA ALA A 16 -11.44 -13.59 21.13
C ALA A 16 -10.15 -13.00 20.58
N ILE A 17 -9.02 -13.45 21.08
CA ILE A 17 -7.71 -13.18 20.49
C ILE A 17 -7.65 -14.02 19.21
N SER A 18 -8.03 -13.42 18.09
CA SER A 18 -7.66 -13.97 16.80
C SER A 18 -6.20 -13.60 16.54
N THR A 19 -5.44 -14.47 15.94
CA THR A 19 -4.02 -14.22 15.57
C THR A 19 -3.85 -13.13 14.53
N THR A 20 -4.93 -12.42 14.12
CA THR A 20 -4.99 -11.46 13.02
C THR A 20 -5.50 -10.05 13.38
N GLY A 21 -5.69 -9.71 14.66
CA GLY A 21 -6.09 -8.35 15.05
C GLY A 21 -6.92 -8.27 16.32
N PHE A 22 -7.07 -7.07 16.87
CA PHE A 22 -7.92 -6.80 18.01
C PHE A 22 -9.35 -6.49 17.55
N ILE A 23 -10.33 -7.06 18.23
CA ILE A 23 -11.74 -6.70 18.03
C ILE A 23 -12.07 -5.54 18.95
N LYS A 24 -12.45 -4.39 18.41
CA LYS A 24 -12.95 -3.21 19.15
C LYS A 24 -14.47 -3.15 19.04
N PHE A 25 -15.14 -2.85 20.14
CA PHE A 25 -16.56 -2.55 20.15
C PHE A 25 -16.74 -1.03 19.95
N ASN A 26 -17.41 -0.61 18.86
CA ASN A 26 -17.61 0.79 18.53
C ASN A 26 -18.87 1.41 19.15
N GLY A 27 -19.57 0.67 20.04
CA GLY A 27 -20.85 1.07 20.63
C GLY A 27 -22.07 0.37 20.03
N GLU A 28 -21.98 -0.15 18.79
CA GLU A 28 -23.07 -0.83 18.08
C GLU A 28 -22.67 -2.25 17.64
N SER A 29 -21.43 -2.43 17.22
CA SER A 29 -20.91 -3.70 16.71
C SER A 29 -19.44 -3.90 17.07
N TYR A 30 -18.98 -5.14 16.98
CA TYR A 30 -17.56 -5.44 17.10
C TYR A 30 -16.88 -5.22 15.75
N ILE A 31 -15.88 -4.35 15.70
CA ILE A 31 -15.08 -4.06 14.52
C ILE A 31 -13.70 -4.68 14.71
N GLY A 32 -13.25 -5.46 13.74
CA GLY A 32 -11.88 -6.01 13.72
C GLY A 32 -10.88 -4.90 13.39
N ASP A 33 -9.75 -4.86 14.10
CA ASP A 33 -8.58 -4.06 13.74
C ASP A 33 -7.69 -4.91 12.81
N CYS A 34 -8.28 -5.31 11.69
CA CYS A 34 -7.66 -6.23 10.74
C CYS A 34 -7.34 -5.54 9.40
N GLU A 35 -7.51 -4.23 9.38
CA GLU A 35 -7.25 -3.44 8.19
C GLU A 35 -5.83 -3.69 7.66
N THR A 36 -5.74 -3.90 6.35
CA THR A 36 -4.44 -3.93 5.70
C THR A 36 -3.96 -2.50 5.51
N THR A 37 -2.84 -2.17 6.15
CA THR A 37 -2.23 -0.86 6.06
C THR A 37 -1.61 -0.60 4.69
N THR A 38 -1.61 0.65 4.28
CA THR A 38 -0.93 1.10 3.07
C THR A 38 0.57 1.14 3.23
N ASP A 39 1.25 1.14 2.10
CA ASP A 39 2.67 1.41 1.99
C ASP A 39 2.95 2.20 0.71
N ILE A 40 4.19 2.64 0.56
CA ILE A 40 4.61 3.34 -0.63
C ILE A 40 4.42 2.48 -1.89
N LEU A 41 3.93 3.12 -2.96
CA LEU A 41 3.85 2.48 -4.26
C LEU A 41 5.25 2.18 -4.80
N GLY A 42 6.20 3.07 -4.54
CA GLY A 42 7.53 3.05 -5.10
C GLY A 42 7.57 3.54 -6.56
N PRO A 43 8.76 3.91 -7.04
CA PRO A 43 8.93 4.58 -8.35
C PRO A 43 8.76 3.63 -9.54
N PHE A 44 8.58 2.33 -9.31
CA PHE A 44 8.61 1.31 -10.37
C PHE A 44 7.22 0.74 -10.72
N TYR A 45 6.12 1.34 -10.27
CA TYR A 45 4.80 0.91 -10.70
C TYR A 45 4.61 1.20 -12.20
N ARG A 46 4.07 0.21 -12.93
CA ARG A 46 3.64 0.34 -14.32
C ARG A 46 2.20 -0.14 -14.43
N PRO A 47 1.28 0.69 -14.95
CA PRO A 47 -0.09 0.27 -15.20
C PRO A 47 -0.15 -0.79 -16.31
N ASP A 48 -1.32 -1.39 -16.45
CA ASP A 48 -1.66 -2.30 -17.55
C ASP A 48 -0.82 -3.59 -17.60
N SER A 49 -0.36 -4.05 -16.43
CA SER A 49 0.30 -5.34 -16.35
C SER A 49 -0.62 -6.48 -16.85
N PRO A 50 -0.08 -7.48 -17.59
CA PRO A 50 -0.87 -8.53 -18.22
C PRO A 50 -1.70 -9.33 -17.19
N MET A 51 -2.88 -9.79 -17.63
CA MET A 51 -3.71 -10.73 -16.85
C MET A 51 -3.02 -12.09 -16.79
N ARG A 52 -2.27 -12.29 -15.71
CA ARG A 52 -1.53 -13.52 -15.41
C ARG A 52 -1.17 -13.60 -13.93
N ASN A 53 -1.18 -14.79 -13.38
CA ASN A 53 -0.75 -15.07 -12.01
C ASN A 53 0.53 -15.92 -11.94
N ASN A 54 1.06 -16.36 -13.08
CA ASN A 54 2.38 -16.98 -13.17
C ASN A 54 3.37 -15.93 -13.73
N LEU A 55 4.23 -15.44 -12.86
CA LEU A 55 5.24 -14.41 -13.14
C LEU A 55 6.65 -14.98 -13.23
N VAL A 56 6.78 -16.32 -13.22
CA VAL A 56 8.08 -17.00 -13.34
C VAL A 56 8.70 -16.70 -14.70
N VAL A 57 9.89 -16.12 -14.72
CA VAL A 57 10.64 -15.86 -15.94
C VAL A 57 11.55 -17.06 -16.23
N LYS A 58 11.29 -17.75 -17.34
CA LYS A 58 12.09 -18.92 -17.73
C LYS A 58 13.54 -18.54 -18.02
N GLY A 59 14.47 -19.36 -17.56
CA GLY A 59 15.90 -19.16 -17.80
C GLY A 59 16.58 -18.16 -16.86
N ILE A 60 15.84 -17.47 -15.99
CA ILE A 60 16.41 -16.64 -14.95
C ILE A 60 16.41 -17.44 -13.63
N PRO A 61 17.57 -17.62 -12.98
CA PRO A 61 17.64 -18.30 -11.69
C PRO A 61 16.87 -17.58 -10.61
N GLY A 62 16.26 -18.32 -9.68
CA GLY A 62 15.56 -17.77 -8.53
C GLY A 62 14.83 -18.85 -7.74
N LYS A 63 14.55 -18.58 -6.48
CA LYS A 63 13.76 -19.48 -5.63
C LYS A 63 12.29 -19.28 -5.97
N LEU A 64 11.60 -20.34 -6.37
CA LEU A 64 10.16 -20.28 -6.64
C LEU A 64 9.40 -20.01 -5.35
N VAL A 65 8.42 -19.11 -5.42
CA VAL A 65 7.54 -18.75 -4.33
C VAL A 65 6.10 -18.66 -4.82
N GLN A 66 5.19 -19.14 -4.02
CA GLN A 66 3.74 -18.92 -4.17
C GLN A 66 3.28 -17.93 -3.10
N LEU A 67 2.70 -16.82 -3.55
CA LEU A 67 1.95 -15.90 -2.74
C LEU A 67 0.47 -16.22 -2.89
N SER A 68 -0.25 -16.38 -1.79
CA SER A 68 -1.70 -16.62 -1.79
C SER A 68 -2.38 -15.90 -0.63
N GLY A 69 -3.69 -15.69 -0.72
CA GLY A 69 -4.45 -15.06 0.34
C GLY A 69 -5.91 -14.87 -0.04
N ILE A 70 -6.61 -14.13 0.80
CA ILE A 70 -8.03 -13.80 0.62
C ILE A 70 -8.18 -12.29 0.70
N VAL A 71 -8.89 -11.70 -0.27
CA VAL A 71 -9.37 -10.32 -0.18
C VAL A 71 -10.72 -10.32 0.53
N ARG A 72 -10.86 -9.47 1.55
CA ARG A 72 -12.10 -9.31 2.32
C ARG A 72 -12.58 -7.87 2.32
N HIS A 73 -13.86 -7.70 2.62
CA HIS A 73 -14.46 -6.41 2.92
C HIS A 73 -13.93 -5.83 4.24
N LYS A 74 -14.29 -4.58 4.52
CA LYS A 74 -13.93 -3.86 5.75
C LYS A 74 -14.40 -4.53 7.05
N ASP A 75 -15.36 -5.46 6.97
CA ASP A 75 -15.79 -6.27 8.10
C ASP A 75 -14.81 -7.38 8.48
N CYS A 76 -13.73 -7.54 7.69
CA CYS A 76 -12.64 -8.49 7.90
C CYS A 76 -13.02 -9.97 7.84
N THR A 77 -14.26 -10.26 7.50
CA THR A 77 -14.82 -11.63 7.48
C THR A 77 -15.40 -12.01 6.13
N THR A 78 -16.11 -11.08 5.47
CA THR A 78 -16.77 -11.34 4.20
C THR A 78 -15.78 -11.30 3.03
N PRO A 79 -15.62 -12.41 2.28
CA PRO A 79 -14.74 -12.42 1.10
C PRO A 79 -15.22 -11.45 0.02
N TYR A 80 -14.28 -10.76 -0.62
CA TYR A 80 -14.55 -9.87 -1.74
C TYR A 80 -14.37 -10.61 -3.06
N LYS A 81 -15.43 -10.64 -3.87
CA LYS A 81 -15.41 -11.29 -5.19
C LYS A 81 -14.89 -10.35 -6.27
N ASN A 82 -14.04 -10.85 -7.17
CA ASN A 82 -13.53 -10.15 -8.35
C ASN A 82 -12.76 -8.85 -8.03
N ALA A 83 -12.14 -8.73 -6.86
CA ALA A 83 -11.16 -7.68 -6.66
C ALA A 83 -9.98 -7.92 -7.61
N LYS A 84 -9.49 -6.83 -8.23
CA LYS A 84 -8.30 -6.84 -9.09
C LYS A 84 -7.07 -6.76 -8.20
N ILE A 85 -6.12 -7.67 -8.36
CA ILE A 85 -4.85 -7.69 -7.65
C ILE A 85 -3.72 -7.56 -8.67
N GLU A 86 -2.89 -6.54 -8.51
CA GLU A 86 -1.67 -6.30 -9.26
C GLU A 86 -0.47 -6.59 -8.37
N LEU A 87 0.48 -7.38 -8.85
CA LEU A 87 1.71 -7.73 -8.14
C LEU A 87 2.92 -7.36 -8.99
N TRP A 88 3.93 -6.73 -8.38
CA TRP A 88 5.22 -6.48 -9.03
C TRP A 88 6.37 -6.53 -8.02
N HIS A 89 7.56 -6.85 -8.51
CA HIS A 89 8.77 -6.92 -7.70
C HIS A 89 10.03 -6.92 -8.58
N CYS A 90 11.21 -6.75 -7.98
CA CYS A 90 12.48 -6.89 -8.66
C CYS A 90 12.82 -8.36 -8.96
N SER A 91 13.71 -8.58 -9.93
CA SER A 91 14.31 -9.88 -10.21
C SER A 91 15.29 -10.31 -9.10
N ALA A 92 15.83 -11.53 -9.22
CA ALA A 92 16.96 -11.99 -8.40
C ALA A 92 18.28 -11.22 -8.69
N ASP A 93 18.33 -10.44 -9.78
CA ASP A 93 19.44 -9.57 -10.16
C ASP A 93 19.18 -8.09 -9.74
N GLU A 94 18.27 -7.86 -8.80
CA GLU A 94 17.92 -6.55 -8.25
C GLU A 94 17.27 -5.56 -9.25
N VAL A 95 16.77 -6.05 -10.39
CA VAL A 95 16.26 -5.21 -11.48
C VAL A 95 14.73 -5.25 -11.55
N TYR A 96 14.11 -4.08 -11.67
CA TYR A 96 12.71 -3.94 -12.08
C TYR A 96 12.61 -3.80 -13.60
N ASP A 97 11.67 -4.51 -14.21
CA ASP A 97 11.34 -4.33 -15.63
C ASP A 97 10.43 -3.09 -15.79
N ASN A 98 11.04 -1.97 -16.14
CA ASN A 98 10.34 -0.68 -16.23
C ASN A 98 9.92 -0.31 -17.65
N ASP A 99 10.43 -0.99 -18.69
CA ASP A 99 10.33 -0.52 -20.07
C ASP A 99 10.05 -1.62 -21.11
N THR A 100 10.23 -2.93 -20.78
CA THR A 100 9.98 -3.98 -21.78
C THR A 100 8.49 -4.33 -21.88
N ASP A 101 8.06 -4.75 -23.07
CA ASP A 101 6.68 -5.24 -23.29
C ASP A 101 6.40 -6.59 -22.62
N GLU A 102 7.43 -7.25 -22.10
CA GLU A 102 7.27 -8.52 -21.39
C GLU A 102 6.67 -8.37 -19.99
N TYR A 103 6.77 -7.20 -19.38
CA TYR A 103 6.30 -6.95 -18.01
C TYR A 103 6.82 -8.00 -17.04
N ARG A 104 8.12 -8.29 -17.04
CA ARG A 104 8.73 -9.30 -16.18
C ARG A 104 8.43 -9.03 -14.73
N TYR A 105 8.09 -10.08 -13.98
CA TYR A 105 7.72 -10.01 -12.55
C TYR A 105 6.56 -9.05 -12.26
N ARG A 106 5.67 -8.83 -13.24
CA ARG A 106 4.46 -8.03 -13.12
C ARG A 106 3.28 -8.82 -13.63
N GLY A 107 2.16 -8.76 -12.94
CA GLY A 107 0.94 -9.40 -13.40
C GLY A 107 -0.27 -8.99 -12.61
N THR A 108 -1.42 -9.20 -13.24
CA THR A 108 -2.74 -8.88 -12.70
C THR A 108 -3.57 -10.16 -12.62
N THR A 109 -4.31 -10.34 -11.54
CA THR A 109 -5.32 -11.40 -11.40
C THR A 109 -6.58 -10.87 -10.75
N LEU A 110 -7.66 -11.64 -10.84
CA LEU A 110 -8.87 -11.39 -10.07
C LEU A 110 -8.98 -12.46 -8.98
N CYS A 111 -9.43 -12.09 -7.80
CA CYS A 111 -9.79 -13.09 -6.81
C CYS A 111 -11.08 -13.82 -7.22
N ASP A 112 -11.22 -15.04 -6.73
CA ASP A 112 -12.39 -15.88 -6.99
C ASP A 112 -13.63 -15.48 -6.18
N GLU A 113 -14.68 -16.30 -6.23
CA GLU A 113 -15.94 -16.07 -5.50
C GLU A 113 -15.80 -16.12 -3.97
N ASN A 114 -14.72 -16.72 -3.49
CA ASN A 114 -14.35 -16.81 -2.08
C ASN A 114 -13.27 -15.79 -1.69
N GLY A 115 -13.00 -14.78 -2.56
CA GLY A 115 -11.98 -13.78 -2.36
C GLY A 115 -10.55 -14.29 -2.52
N LYS A 116 -10.33 -15.56 -2.90
CA LYS A 116 -9.00 -16.17 -2.97
C LYS A 116 -8.24 -15.72 -4.21
N TYR A 117 -6.95 -15.46 -4.01
CA TYR A 117 -6.01 -15.17 -5.07
C TYR A 117 -4.71 -15.95 -4.87
N ASN A 118 -3.95 -16.12 -5.94
CA ASN A 118 -2.60 -16.66 -5.88
C ASN A 118 -1.74 -16.10 -7.01
N PHE A 119 -0.44 -16.00 -6.73
CA PHE A 119 0.62 -15.76 -7.69
C PHE A 119 1.72 -16.80 -7.50
N GLN A 120 2.30 -17.25 -8.59
CA GLN A 120 3.54 -18.01 -8.61
C GLN A 120 4.62 -17.16 -9.25
N THR A 121 5.74 -16.98 -8.55
CA THR A 121 6.84 -16.14 -9.03
C THR A 121 8.19 -16.63 -8.47
N GLN A 122 9.22 -15.83 -8.69
CA GLN A 122 10.53 -15.98 -8.05
C GLN A 122 10.63 -15.01 -6.86
N MET A 123 11.26 -15.47 -5.78
CA MET A 123 11.44 -14.66 -4.58
C MET A 123 12.29 -13.43 -4.91
N PRO A 124 11.84 -12.21 -4.60
CA PRO A 124 12.65 -11.01 -4.75
C PRO A 124 13.83 -11.03 -3.79
N VAL A 125 14.78 -10.15 -4.03
CA VAL A 125 15.98 -9.97 -3.20
C VAL A 125 16.04 -8.53 -2.67
N PRO A 126 16.78 -8.25 -1.60
CA PRO A 126 17.13 -6.88 -1.25
C PRO A 126 17.85 -6.19 -2.40
N TYR A 127 17.63 -4.90 -2.62
CA TYR A 127 18.27 -4.16 -3.70
C TYR A 127 18.70 -2.75 -3.28
N ASP A 128 19.71 -2.19 -3.95
CA ASP A 128 20.14 -0.81 -3.75
C ASP A 128 19.18 0.15 -4.48
N ALA A 129 18.43 0.93 -3.72
CA ALA A 129 17.53 1.96 -4.24
C ALA A 129 18.26 3.28 -4.60
N GLY A 130 19.59 3.28 -4.49
CA GLY A 130 20.46 4.40 -4.79
C GLY A 130 21.26 4.89 -3.58
N GLY A 131 22.53 5.26 -3.83
CA GLY A 131 23.40 5.82 -2.81
C GLY A 131 23.76 4.89 -1.65
N GLY A 132 23.62 3.58 -1.82
CA GLY A 132 23.86 2.58 -0.77
C GLY A 132 22.67 2.38 0.17
N PHE A 133 21.51 2.92 -0.17
CA PHE A 133 20.26 2.67 0.55
C PHE A 133 19.65 1.34 0.11
N ILE A 134 19.88 0.29 0.91
CA ILE A 134 19.39 -1.04 0.59
C ILE A 134 17.97 -1.22 1.11
N ARG A 135 17.04 -1.49 0.19
CA ARG A 135 15.68 -1.91 0.52
C ARG A 135 15.61 -3.41 0.82
N PRO A 136 14.83 -3.84 1.83
CA PRO A 136 14.60 -5.27 2.06
C PRO A 136 13.89 -5.91 0.86
N ALA A 137 13.99 -7.22 0.73
CA ALA A 137 13.21 -7.97 -0.24
C ALA A 137 11.70 -7.75 -0.01
N HIS A 138 10.96 -7.43 -1.05
CA HIS A 138 9.51 -7.19 -0.92
C HIS A 138 8.74 -7.43 -2.21
N PHE A 139 7.48 -7.74 -2.05
CA PHE A 139 6.48 -7.61 -3.10
C PHE A 139 5.75 -6.28 -2.97
N HIS A 140 5.53 -5.61 -4.08
CA HIS A 140 4.52 -4.56 -4.19
C HIS A 140 3.19 -5.18 -4.59
N MET A 141 2.11 -4.69 -4.01
CA MET A 141 0.76 -5.13 -4.34
C MET A 141 -0.19 -3.93 -4.39
N MET A 142 -1.07 -3.93 -5.39
CA MET A 142 -2.22 -3.03 -5.42
C MET A 142 -3.50 -3.87 -5.54
N VAL A 143 -4.46 -3.61 -4.67
CA VAL A 143 -5.77 -4.24 -4.70
C VAL A 143 -6.82 -3.18 -4.98
N SER A 144 -7.56 -3.36 -6.08
CA SER A 144 -8.63 -2.45 -6.50
C SER A 144 -9.96 -3.18 -6.50
N ALA A 145 -10.98 -2.57 -5.92
CA ALA A 145 -12.31 -3.15 -5.83
C ALA A 145 -13.39 -2.06 -5.94
N PRO A 146 -14.52 -2.30 -6.65
CA PRO A 146 -15.60 -1.34 -6.75
C PRO A 146 -16.11 -0.92 -5.36
N GLY A 147 -16.29 0.39 -5.15
CA GLY A 147 -16.76 0.94 -3.89
C GLY A 147 -15.69 1.15 -2.81
N TYR A 148 -14.45 0.75 -3.06
CA TYR A 148 -13.31 0.97 -2.18
C TYR A 148 -12.24 1.81 -2.88
N GLN A 149 -11.49 2.57 -2.10
CA GLN A 149 -10.24 3.15 -2.57
C GLN A 149 -9.22 2.02 -2.75
N SER A 150 -8.40 2.10 -3.79
CA SER A 150 -7.35 1.10 -4.03
C SER A 150 -6.39 1.02 -2.85
N LEU A 151 -6.09 -0.20 -2.43
CA LEU A 151 -5.08 -0.48 -1.42
C LEU A 151 -3.73 -0.65 -2.13
N VAL A 152 -2.80 0.25 -1.85
CA VAL A 152 -1.39 0.11 -2.24
C VAL A 152 -0.60 -0.36 -1.02
N THR A 153 0.14 -1.45 -1.15
CA THR A 153 0.87 -2.02 -0.01
C THR A 153 2.15 -2.73 -0.45
N GLN A 154 3.01 -3.03 0.51
CA GLN A 154 4.21 -3.84 0.32
C GLN A 154 4.23 -4.99 1.32
N ILE A 155 4.71 -6.15 0.88
CA ILE A 155 4.83 -7.36 1.66
C ILE A 155 6.31 -7.65 1.85
N TYR A 156 6.75 -7.72 3.10
CA TYR A 156 8.12 -7.99 3.51
C TYR A 156 8.25 -9.40 4.08
N PHE A 157 9.49 -9.85 4.34
CA PHE A 157 9.75 -11.21 4.76
C PHE A 157 10.57 -11.23 6.05
N THR A 158 10.11 -12.00 7.04
CA THR A 158 10.80 -12.19 8.30
C THR A 158 12.25 -12.67 8.07
N GLY A 159 13.18 -12.12 8.84
CA GLY A 159 14.60 -12.48 8.78
C GLY A 159 15.41 -11.68 7.75
N ASP A 160 14.81 -10.80 6.98
CA ASP A 160 15.56 -9.90 6.12
C ASP A 160 16.36 -8.89 6.99
N PRO A 161 17.68 -8.75 6.78
CA PRO A 161 18.54 -7.93 7.63
C PRO A 161 18.33 -6.42 7.49
N TYR A 162 17.61 -6.00 6.45
CA TYR A 162 17.39 -4.59 6.14
C TYR A 162 16.05 -4.04 6.68
N LEU A 163 15.16 -4.88 7.22
CA LEU A 163 13.84 -4.47 7.72
C LEU A 163 13.89 -3.29 8.70
N LYS A 164 14.88 -3.26 9.58
CA LYS A 164 15.01 -2.19 10.60
C LYS A 164 15.66 -0.91 10.08
N LYS A 165 16.22 -0.94 8.87
CA LYS A 165 16.93 0.19 8.27
C LYS A 165 16.14 0.90 7.19
N ASP A 166 15.10 0.27 6.68
CA ASP A 166 14.20 0.79 5.67
C ASP A 166 13.01 1.48 6.33
N ALA A 167 12.73 2.72 5.96
CA ALA A 167 11.70 3.54 6.60
C ALA A 167 10.32 2.88 6.54
N SER A 168 9.95 2.30 5.39
CA SER A 168 8.65 1.68 5.20
C SER A 168 8.49 0.41 6.03
N SER A 169 9.45 -0.52 5.96
CA SER A 169 9.36 -1.78 6.70
C SER A 169 9.60 -1.64 8.21
N ALA A 170 10.29 -0.56 8.65
CA ALA A 170 10.48 -0.24 10.06
C ALA A 170 9.30 0.53 10.68
N SER A 171 8.34 0.99 9.88
CA SER A 171 7.15 1.67 10.39
C SER A 171 6.32 0.74 11.29
N ALA A 172 5.63 1.30 12.27
CA ALA A 172 4.72 0.53 13.14
C ALA A 172 3.61 -0.17 12.34
N GLU A 173 3.20 0.43 11.23
CA GLU A 173 2.16 -0.05 10.33
C GLU A 173 2.60 -1.26 9.48
N ALA A 174 3.91 -1.44 9.30
CA ALA A 174 4.44 -2.57 8.53
C ALA A 174 4.34 -3.91 9.26
N LYS A 175 4.09 -3.92 10.57
CA LYS A 175 4.14 -5.12 11.41
C LYS A 175 3.33 -6.30 10.85
N ASN A 176 2.13 -6.04 10.34
CA ASN A 176 1.25 -7.08 9.79
C ASN A 176 1.56 -7.43 8.32
N ARG A 177 2.57 -6.80 7.74
CA ARG A 177 3.03 -6.99 6.37
C ARG A 177 4.43 -7.63 6.30
N ILE A 178 5.06 -7.91 7.45
CA ILE A 178 6.29 -8.69 7.57
C ILE A 178 5.90 -10.14 7.84
N LEU A 179 6.03 -10.99 6.83
CA LEU A 179 5.46 -12.32 6.80
C LEU A 179 6.51 -13.41 6.90
N GLU A 180 6.13 -14.53 7.49
CA GLU A 180 6.93 -15.75 7.48
C GLU A 180 6.92 -16.39 6.09
N VAL A 181 8.09 -16.88 5.68
CA VAL A 181 8.25 -17.69 4.48
C VAL A 181 8.48 -19.12 4.90
N TYR A 182 7.60 -20.00 4.52
CA TYR A 182 7.73 -21.42 4.84
C TYR A 182 7.89 -22.25 3.55
N LYS A 183 8.41 -23.47 3.71
CA LYS A 183 8.63 -24.39 2.58
C LYS A 183 7.66 -25.56 2.65
N GLU A 184 6.93 -25.76 1.56
CA GLU A 184 6.01 -26.88 1.40
C GLU A 184 6.18 -27.46 0.00
N ASP A 185 6.30 -28.79 -0.13
CA ASP A 185 6.45 -29.50 -1.40
C ASP A 185 7.58 -28.94 -2.32
N GLY A 186 8.67 -28.49 -1.69
CA GLY A 186 9.83 -27.96 -2.40
C GLY A 186 9.70 -26.51 -2.84
N MET A 187 8.56 -25.86 -2.69
CA MET A 187 8.28 -24.48 -3.04
C MET A 187 8.19 -23.59 -1.77
N LEU A 188 8.63 -22.36 -1.88
CA LEU A 188 8.39 -21.35 -0.85
C LEU A 188 6.93 -20.90 -0.90
N LYS A 189 6.34 -20.67 0.26
CA LYS A 189 4.96 -20.21 0.41
C LYS A 189 4.91 -18.97 1.29
N VAL A 190 4.07 -18.04 0.89
CA VAL A 190 3.73 -16.83 1.65
C VAL A 190 2.21 -16.68 1.62
N SER A 191 1.61 -16.43 2.78
CA SER A 191 0.18 -16.16 2.88
C SER A 191 -0.05 -14.72 3.30
N PHE A 192 -0.86 -13.98 2.54
CA PHE A 192 -1.20 -12.59 2.84
C PHE A 192 -2.68 -12.33 2.57
N ASP A 193 -3.44 -12.13 3.62
CA ASP A 193 -4.84 -11.73 3.52
C ASP A 193 -4.96 -10.20 3.46
N CYS A 194 -5.74 -9.69 2.51
CA CYS A 194 -5.99 -8.27 2.33
C CYS A 194 -7.40 -7.93 2.83
N ASN A 195 -7.50 -7.01 3.75
CA ASN A 195 -8.79 -6.49 4.19
C ASN A 195 -8.94 -5.06 3.67
N MET A 196 -9.91 -4.88 2.75
CA MET A 196 -10.17 -3.58 2.12
C MET A 196 -10.81 -2.65 3.13
N ASN A 197 -10.19 -1.49 3.33
CA ASN A 197 -10.69 -0.48 4.23
C ASN A 197 -11.61 0.51 3.51
N GLU A 198 -12.57 1.07 4.25
CA GLU A 198 -13.30 2.25 3.84
C GLU A 198 -12.47 3.48 4.16
N ARG A 199 -11.54 3.81 3.27
CA ARG A 199 -10.75 5.03 3.39
C ARG A 199 -11.60 6.25 3.13
N LEU A 200 -11.16 7.39 3.65
CA LEU A 200 -11.75 8.67 3.32
C LEU A 200 -11.76 8.85 1.81
N LYS A 201 -12.96 8.83 1.22
CA LYS A 201 -13.12 9.02 -0.22
C LYS A 201 -13.02 10.50 -0.53
N VAL A 202 -12.09 10.85 -1.39
CA VAL A 202 -12.08 12.17 -2.02
C VAL A 202 -13.16 12.18 -3.09
N SER A 203 -14.04 13.19 -3.10
CA SER A 203 -14.99 13.30 -4.20
C SER A 203 -14.26 13.53 -5.53
N TYR A 204 -14.77 12.95 -6.60
CA TYR A 204 -14.20 13.18 -7.95
C TYR A 204 -14.11 14.68 -8.28
N GLY A 205 -15.10 15.47 -7.88
CA GLY A 205 -15.09 16.93 -8.06
C GLY A 205 -13.93 17.61 -7.33
N SER A 206 -13.57 17.13 -6.13
CA SER A 206 -12.43 17.65 -5.38
C SER A 206 -11.10 17.25 -6.01
N LEU A 207 -10.95 16.00 -6.45
CA LEU A 207 -9.75 15.53 -7.15
C LEU A 207 -9.53 16.31 -8.45
N SER A 208 -10.57 16.52 -9.26
CA SER A 208 -10.46 17.26 -10.52
C SER A 208 -10.00 18.72 -10.33
N GLN A 209 -10.30 19.34 -9.19
CA GLN A 209 -9.83 20.68 -8.86
C GLN A 209 -8.32 20.74 -8.57
N ILE A 210 -7.78 19.69 -7.97
CA ILE A 210 -6.38 19.64 -7.53
C ILE A 210 -5.45 18.86 -8.48
N THR A 211 -5.96 18.14 -9.46
CA THR A 211 -5.13 17.50 -10.49
C THR A 211 -4.71 18.49 -11.57
N GLY A 212 -3.55 18.28 -12.19
CA GLY A 212 -2.97 19.12 -13.23
C GLY A 212 -1.52 19.46 -12.98
N LYS A 213 -1.01 20.42 -13.72
CA LYS A 213 0.38 20.87 -13.61
C LYS A 213 0.52 21.98 -12.58
N TYR A 214 1.56 21.89 -11.79
CA TYR A 214 1.92 22.81 -10.74
C TYR A 214 3.34 23.31 -10.93
N LYS A 215 3.52 24.61 -10.87
CA LYS A 215 4.82 25.26 -10.99
C LYS A 215 5.30 25.68 -9.61
N ASN A 216 6.51 25.27 -9.24
CA ASN A 216 7.16 25.71 -8.01
C ASN A 216 7.36 27.23 -8.06
N ASP A 217 6.94 27.94 -7.02
CA ASP A 217 6.87 29.38 -6.99
C ASP A 217 8.28 30.03 -6.96
N GLU A 218 9.30 29.30 -6.48
CA GLU A 218 10.68 29.78 -6.39
C GLU A 218 11.55 29.31 -7.57
N THR A 219 11.51 28.00 -7.85
CA THR A 219 12.44 27.35 -8.81
C THR A 219 11.88 27.27 -10.21
N GLY A 220 10.56 27.42 -10.38
CA GLY A 220 9.87 27.22 -11.64
C GLY A 220 9.73 25.77 -12.09
N LYS A 221 10.19 24.80 -11.30
CA LYS A 221 10.07 23.36 -11.59
C LYS A 221 8.60 22.98 -11.71
N ILE A 222 8.27 22.19 -12.73
CA ILE A 222 6.91 21.67 -12.94
C ILE A 222 6.79 20.30 -12.31
N ARG A 223 5.67 20.08 -11.61
CA ARG A 223 5.18 18.79 -11.16
C ARG A 223 3.78 18.56 -11.71
N GLU A 224 3.43 17.31 -11.98
CA GLU A 224 2.10 16.94 -12.45
C GLU A 224 1.43 16.03 -11.45
N LEU A 225 0.21 16.41 -11.07
CA LEU A 225 -0.68 15.63 -10.22
C LEU A 225 -1.83 15.12 -11.06
N PHE A 226 -2.14 13.84 -10.96
CA PHE A 226 -3.24 13.21 -11.69
C PHE A 226 -4.04 12.27 -10.80
N GLU A 227 -5.23 11.87 -11.25
CA GLU A 227 -6.10 10.92 -10.56
C GLU A 227 -6.06 9.59 -11.31
N LYS A 228 -5.97 8.50 -10.56
CA LYS A 228 -6.22 7.14 -11.07
C LYS A 228 -6.74 6.27 -9.94
N ASP A 229 -7.80 5.53 -10.21
CA ASP A 229 -8.41 4.56 -9.28
C ASP A 229 -8.79 5.18 -7.92
N GLY A 230 -9.21 6.47 -7.92
CA GLY A 230 -9.60 7.23 -6.72
C GLY A 230 -8.44 7.71 -5.86
N LEU A 231 -7.20 7.56 -6.30
CA LEU A 231 -6.00 8.06 -5.64
C LEU A 231 -5.47 9.32 -6.32
N LEU A 232 -4.83 10.18 -5.53
CA LEU A 232 -4.01 11.28 -6.05
C LEU A 232 -2.59 10.77 -6.30
N TRP A 233 -2.06 11.07 -7.48
CA TRP A 233 -0.74 10.64 -7.92
C TRP A 233 0.14 11.85 -8.23
N LEU A 234 1.39 11.78 -7.82
CA LEU A 234 2.44 12.69 -8.29
C LEU A 234 3.26 11.95 -9.36
N GLN A 235 3.28 12.49 -10.59
CA GLN A 235 3.99 11.88 -11.71
C GLN A 235 5.48 11.81 -11.46
N ASN A 236 6.09 10.67 -11.79
CA ASN A 236 7.54 10.45 -11.86
C ASN A 236 7.95 9.94 -13.26
N GLU A 237 9.21 9.50 -13.42
CA GLU A 237 9.75 9.05 -14.71
C GLU A 237 9.10 7.76 -15.23
N VAL A 238 8.63 6.88 -14.34
CA VAL A 238 7.99 5.61 -14.72
C VAL A 238 6.48 5.77 -14.82
N PHE A 239 5.84 6.21 -13.73
CA PHE A 239 4.40 6.44 -13.69
C PHE A 239 4.02 7.49 -12.64
N GLY A 240 4.23 7.23 -11.35
CA GLY A 240 3.88 8.14 -10.27
C GLY A 240 3.94 7.50 -8.89
N GLU A 241 3.78 8.35 -7.88
CA GLU A 241 3.66 7.98 -6.47
C GLU A 241 2.26 8.35 -5.98
N SER A 242 1.60 7.43 -5.28
CA SER A 242 0.25 7.66 -4.75
C SER A 242 0.29 8.25 -3.34
N PHE A 243 -0.72 9.06 -3.04
CA PHE A 243 -0.89 9.69 -1.74
C PHE A 243 -2.27 9.36 -1.16
N ASP A 244 -2.31 9.08 0.14
CA ASP A 244 -3.53 8.82 0.88
C ASP A 244 -4.18 10.15 1.33
N TYR A 245 -5.49 10.27 1.14
CA TYR A 245 -6.25 11.41 1.63
C TYR A 245 -6.52 11.27 3.13
N VAL A 246 -6.11 12.26 3.90
CA VAL A 246 -6.25 12.27 5.36
C VAL A 246 -7.26 13.31 5.87
N GLY A 247 -7.97 13.98 4.98
CA GLY A 247 -8.96 15.02 5.32
C GLY A 247 -8.46 16.43 5.02
N GLU A 248 -9.34 17.42 5.08
CA GLU A 248 -9.02 18.87 4.99
C GLU A 248 -8.12 19.27 3.80
N ASN A 249 -8.35 18.66 2.63
CA ASN A 249 -7.51 18.85 1.43
C ASN A 249 -6.03 18.48 1.62
N ARG A 250 -5.73 17.61 2.59
CA ARG A 250 -4.41 17.10 2.87
C ARG A 250 -4.27 15.66 2.42
N PHE A 251 -3.10 15.36 1.83
CA PHE A 251 -2.70 14.03 1.41
C PHE A 251 -1.33 13.70 2.01
N GLU A 252 -1.13 12.43 2.34
CA GLU A 252 0.11 11.95 2.95
C GLU A 252 0.71 10.79 2.15
N TYR A 253 2.03 10.78 2.08
CA TYR A 253 2.78 9.66 1.52
C TYR A 253 2.79 8.53 2.55
N PRO A 254 2.29 7.34 2.20
CA PRO A 254 2.12 6.27 3.17
C PRO A 254 3.45 5.60 3.56
N GLY A 255 3.43 4.75 4.60
CA GLY A 255 4.53 3.86 4.96
C GLY A 255 5.78 4.55 5.50
N MET A 256 5.64 5.74 6.08
CA MET A 256 6.74 6.49 6.69
C MET A 256 6.90 6.11 8.17
N THR A 257 8.13 6.17 8.70
CA THR A 257 8.40 5.98 10.12
C THR A 257 7.99 7.21 10.94
N GLU A 258 7.76 7.01 12.24
CA GLU A 258 7.41 8.09 13.15
C GLU A 258 8.42 9.26 13.07
N GLY A 259 7.89 10.47 12.92
CA GLY A 259 8.69 11.69 12.79
C GLY A 259 9.23 11.98 11.37
N THR A 260 8.94 11.10 10.41
CA THR A 260 9.20 11.35 8.98
C THR A 260 7.89 11.39 8.21
N TYR A 261 7.78 12.27 7.20
CA TYR A 261 6.55 12.43 6.42
C TYR A 261 6.77 13.18 5.12
N VAL A 262 5.87 12.97 4.16
CA VAL A 262 5.69 13.83 3.00
C VAL A 262 4.21 14.14 2.90
N THR A 263 3.86 15.41 2.87
CA THR A 263 2.47 15.85 2.80
C THR A 263 2.24 16.82 1.66
N LEU A 264 1.07 16.74 1.06
CA LEU A 264 0.55 17.70 0.09
C LEU A 264 -0.68 18.38 0.71
N GLN A 265 -0.59 19.66 0.97
CA GLN A 265 -1.70 20.48 1.46
C GLN A 265 -2.20 21.41 0.37
N PHE A 266 -3.49 21.33 0.04
CA PHE A 266 -4.10 22.18 -1.00
C PHE A 266 -4.90 23.33 -0.40
N ASP A 267 -4.68 24.53 -0.94
CA ASP A 267 -5.54 25.71 -0.76
C ASP A 267 -6.33 25.92 -2.07
N ILE A 268 -7.64 25.72 -1.97
CA ILE A 268 -8.57 25.80 -3.09
C ILE A 268 -9.52 26.94 -2.81
N LYS A 269 -9.32 28.07 -3.48
CA LYS A 269 -10.21 29.21 -3.41
C LYS A 269 -11.08 29.32 -4.66
N GLN A 270 -12.28 29.80 -4.46
CA GLN A 270 -13.20 30.05 -5.58
C GLN A 270 -12.58 31.13 -6.49
N ASN A 271 -12.42 30.83 -7.78
CA ASN A 271 -11.86 31.71 -8.83
C ASN A 271 -10.34 31.94 -8.78
N ASP A 272 -9.58 31.30 -7.90
CA ASP A 272 -8.13 31.37 -7.88
C ASP A 272 -7.51 30.05 -8.36
N ALA A 273 -6.27 30.10 -8.85
CA ALA A 273 -5.49 28.91 -9.14
C ALA A 273 -5.22 28.15 -7.82
N ALA A 274 -5.43 26.83 -7.82
CA ALA A 274 -5.15 26.01 -6.64
C ALA A 274 -3.66 26.09 -6.28
N LYS A 275 -3.36 26.20 -5.01
CA LYS A 275 -2.01 26.12 -4.47
C LYS A 275 -1.79 24.79 -3.77
N CYS A 276 -0.58 24.25 -3.88
CA CYS A 276 -0.15 23.05 -3.20
C CYS A 276 1.13 23.35 -2.42
N ILE A 277 1.11 23.09 -1.13
CA ILE A 277 2.29 23.12 -0.28
C ILE A 277 2.74 21.68 -0.08
N ILE A 278 3.96 21.38 -0.47
CA ILE A 278 4.61 20.08 -0.25
C ILE A 278 5.57 20.25 0.92
N THR A 279 5.31 19.53 2.01
CA THR A 279 6.19 19.48 3.16
C THR A 279 6.84 18.12 3.22
N THR A 280 8.16 18.08 3.33
CA THR A 280 8.97 16.85 3.30
C THR A 280 9.89 16.80 4.50
N ALA A 281 9.86 15.69 5.25
CA ALA A 281 10.76 15.38 6.35
C ALA A 281 11.23 13.92 6.22
N TRP A 282 12.32 13.70 5.47
CA TRP A 282 12.93 12.37 5.34
C TRP A 282 13.76 11.97 6.55
N GLU A 283 14.17 12.94 7.36
CA GLU A 283 14.87 12.75 8.63
C GLU A 283 14.16 13.54 9.72
N VAL A 284 14.08 12.97 10.92
CA VAL A 284 13.46 13.62 12.07
C VAL A 284 14.12 14.99 12.33
N GLY A 285 13.30 16.03 12.38
CA GLY A 285 13.75 17.40 12.62
C GLY A 285 14.36 18.14 11.42
N LYS A 286 14.37 17.53 10.24
CA LYS A 286 14.78 18.17 8.98
C LYS A 286 13.58 18.27 8.03
N GLU A 287 12.93 19.41 8.05
CA GLU A 287 11.78 19.70 7.21
C GLU A 287 12.15 20.65 6.07
N THR A 288 11.61 20.38 4.89
CA THR A 288 11.63 21.32 3.75
C THR A 288 10.19 21.59 3.32
N VAL A 289 9.92 22.85 2.97
CA VAL A 289 8.59 23.28 2.51
C VAL A 289 8.75 23.93 1.14
N GLU A 290 7.99 23.44 0.17
CA GLU A 290 7.94 23.97 -1.18
C GLU A 290 6.51 24.41 -1.52
N SER A 291 6.36 25.57 -2.15
CA SER A 291 5.08 26.11 -2.62
C SER A 291 4.96 25.98 -4.13
N PHE A 292 3.78 25.54 -4.56
CA PHE A 292 3.45 25.34 -5.98
C PHE A 292 2.10 25.98 -6.30
N THR A 293 2.01 26.61 -7.46
CA THR A 293 0.77 27.17 -7.99
C THR A 293 0.37 26.42 -9.26
N LYS A 294 -0.91 26.03 -9.35
CA LYS A 294 -1.50 25.35 -10.52
C LYS A 294 -1.43 26.26 -11.74
N VAL A 295 -0.98 25.71 -12.89
CA VAL A 295 -0.79 26.43 -14.15
C VAL A 295 -1.65 25.89 -15.28
#